data_5612f6414a32d13727ea77aea30a57cd
#
_entry.id   5612f6414a32d13727ea77aea30a57cd
#
_cell.length_a   1.000
_cell.length_b   1.000
_cell.length_c   1.000
_cell.angle_alpha   90.00
_cell.angle_beta   90.00
_cell.angle_gamma   90.00
#
_symmetry.space_group_name_H-M   'P 1'
#
loop_
_entity.id
_entity.type
_entity.pdbx_description
1 polymer ?
#
loop_
_entity_poly.entity_id
_entity_poly.type
_entity_poly.pdbx_seq_one_letter_code
_entity_poly.pdbx_strand_id
1 'polypeptide(L)'
;MGIKISTGEPGGHNYLKPELIKDIVSKLNGTIVENCTAYGGKRQRLEDHLKCVEDHGFTKIAKVDILDSEGEFSIPTKTGSIHLREDIVGSHLENYDSILMLSHFKGHMMGGFGGALKNMSIGVASTKGKLNIHSAGAENQEQEYVWSHLPAQDDFLESMAEACSAVMDYYDNKGGIVYINVINNLSVDCDCDSNPEEPCMKDIGIVASLDPVAIDRASLDLIYKSNDPGREHFLERVETRHGAHTIEHAVTLGLGTTFYEMVSIDK
;
A
#
# COMPACT_ATOMS: atom_id res chain seq x y z
N MET A 1 6.83 1.31 17.19
CA MET A 1 5.95 0.78 16.13
C MET A 1 5.82 1.82 15.03
N GLY A 2 6.04 1.44 13.78
CA GLY A 2 5.71 2.26 12.62
C GLY A 2 4.25 2.07 12.21
N ILE A 3 3.57 3.13 11.78
CA ILE A 3 2.22 3.06 11.21
C ILE A 3 2.32 3.49 9.75
N LYS A 4 2.30 2.51 8.84
CA LYS A 4 2.43 2.77 7.42
C LYS A 4 1.08 3.15 6.81
N ILE A 5 1.04 4.35 6.28
CA ILE A 5 -0.14 4.91 5.60
C ILE A 5 0.26 5.52 4.24
N SER A 6 -0.73 5.98 3.48
CA SER A 6 -0.54 6.93 2.38
C SER A 6 -1.07 8.29 2.82
N THR A 7 -0.21 9.31 2.81
CA THR A 7 -0.57 10.67 3.27
C THR A 7 -1.28 11.50 2.20
N GLY A 8 -1.46 10.96 1.01
CA GLY A 8 -2.13 11.63 -0.12
C GLY A 8 -1.23 12.61 -0.87
N GLU A 9 -1.45 12.75 -2.18
CA GLU A 9 -0.78 13.77 -3.02
C GLU A 9 -1.46 15.13 -2.80
N PRO A 10 -0.72 16.26 -2.84
CA PRO A 10 -1.33 17.59 -2.82
C PRO A 10 -2.37 17.77 -3.92
N GLY A 11 -3.57 18.21 -3.55
CA GLY A 11 -4.73 18.30 -4.43
C GLY A 11 -5.67 17.09 -4.32
N GLY A 12 -5.17 15.92 -3.93
CA GLY A 12 -5.98 14.76 -3.61
C GLY A 12 -6.81 14.97 -2.34
N HIS A 13 -7.97 14.34 -2.24
CA HIS A 13 -8.88 14.54 -1.12
C HIS A 13 -9.47 13.26 -0.52
N ASN A 14 -9.22 12.09 -1.15
CA ASN A 14 -9.80 10.81 -0.73
C ASN A 14 -8.98 10.05 0.31
N TYR A 15 -7.72 10.43 0.57
CA TYR A 15 -6.83 9.75 1.53
C TYR A 15 -7.39 9.71 2.96
N LEU A 16 -6.91 8.78 3.76
CA LEU A 16 -7.30 8.65 5.18
C LEU A 16 -6.97 9.94 5.93
N LYS A 17 -8.02 10.61 6.43
CA LYS A 17 -7.86 11.86 7.17
C LYS A 17 -7.25 11.63 8.56
N PRO A 18 -6.36 12.52 9.03
CA PRO A 18 -5.77 12.42 10.38
C PRO A 18 -6.81 12.25 11.48
N GLU A 19 -7.96 12.94 11.38
CA GLU A 19 -9.03 12.89 12.37
C GLU A 19 -9.61 11.48 12.52
N LEU A 20 -9.65 10.70 11.44
CA LEU A 20 -10.16 9.32 11.44
C LEU A 20 -9.21 8.36 12.16
N ILE A 21 -7.90 8.57 12.01
CA ILE A 21 -6.88 7.63 12.49
C ILE A 21 -6.18 8.05 13.78
N LYS A 22 -6.40 9.29 14.27
CA LYS A 22 -5.69 9.85 15.44
C LYS A 22 -5.77 8.97 16.69
N ASP A 23 -6.91 8.34 16.93
CA ASP A 23 -7.13 7.57 18.16
C ASP A 23 -6.31 6.27 18.17
N ILE A 24 -6.24 5.55 17.04
CA ILE A 24 -5.40 4.36 16.93
C ILE A 24 -3.91 4.73 16.96
N VAL A 25 -3.51 5.81 16.27
CA VAL A 25 -2.14 6.32 16.26
C VAL A 25 -1.69 6.69 17.68
N SER A 26 -2.52 7.43 18.41
CA SER A 26 -2.26 7.83 19.79
C SER A 26 -2.21 6.63 20.74
N LYS A 27 -3.16 5.70 20.61
CA LYS A 27 -3.24 4.51 21.48
C LYS A 27 -2.02 3.59 21.34
N LEU A 28 -1.46 3.51 20.14
CA LEU A 28 -0.26 2.73 19.86
C LEU A 28 1.03 3.49 20.14
N ASN A 29 0.97 4.79 20.45
CA ASN A 29 2.13 5.69 20.52
C ASN A 29 3.04 5.51 19.29
N GLY A 30 2.40 5.39 18.11
CA GLY A 30 3.07 5.05 16.86
C GLY A 30 3.64 6.27 16.14
N THR A 31 4.66 6.03 15.32
CA THR A 31 5.17 7.00 14.35
C THR A 31 4.54 6.70 13.00
N ILE A 32 3.95 7.70 12.34
CA ILE A 32 3.50 7.56 10.95
C ILE A 32 4.72 7.43 10.05
N VAL A 33 4.73 6.42 9.19
CA VAL A 33 5.86 6.16 8.28
C VAL A 33 5.39 6.11 6.83
N GLU A 34 6.20 6.70 5.93
CA GLU A 34 5.99 6.69 4.50
C GLU A 34 7.33 6.73 3.75
N ASN A 35 7.32 6.59 2.43
CA ASN A 35 8.49 6.77 1.56
C ASN A 35 8.18 7.77 0.46
N CYS A 36 9.21 8.40 -0.09
CA CYS A 36 9.10 9.23 -1.27
C CYS A 36 8.52 8.45 -2.45
N THR A 37 7.83 9.16 -3.36
CA THR A 37 7.23 8.55 -4.55
C THR A 37 8.26 8.46 -5.69
N ALA A 38 7.96 7.65 -6.71
CA ALA A 38 8.83 7.44 -7.87
C ALA A 38 8.24 7.99 -9.19
N TYR A 39 7.19 8.79 -9.11
CA TYR A 39 6.61 9.52 -10.25
C TYR A 39 6.82 11.03 -10.07
N GLY A 40 6.49 11.86 -11.06
CA GLY A 40 6.74 13.30 -11.04
C GLY A 40 5.87 14.15 -10.09
N GLY A 41 5.30 13.56 -9.03
CA GLY A 41 4.49 14.24 -8.03
C GLY A 41 5.30 15.03 -6.99
N LYS A 42 4.60 15.77 -6.14
CA LYS A 42 5.24 16.59 -5.08
C LYS A 42 5.95 15.75 -4.04
N ARG A 43 5.45 14.56 -3.73
CA ARG A 43 6.03 13.67 -2.72
C ARG A 43 7.28 12.91 -3.21
N GLN A 44 7.78 13.16 -4.40
CA GLN A 44 9.05 12.61 -4.87
C GLN A 44 10.25 13.26 -4.16
N ARG A 45 10.15 14.54 -3.78
CA ARG A 45 11.21 15.28 -3.10
C ARG A 45 10.91 15.33 -1.60
N LEU A 46 11.90 15.01 -0.78
CA LEU A 46 11.74 14.96 0.68
C LEU A 46 11.12 16.23 1.28
N GLU A 47 11.63 17.41 0.89
CA GLU A 47 11.14 18.70 1.42
C GLU A 47 9.66 18.93 1.08
N ASP A 48 9.29 18.67 -0.18
CA ASP A 48 7.91 18.84 -0.65
C ASP A 48 6.99 17.77 -0.02
N HIS A 49 7.51 16.55 0.22
CA HIS A 49 6.76 15.49 0.90
C HIS A 49 6.49 15.84 2.36
N LEU A 50 7.49 16.30 3.09
CA LEU A 50 7.32 16.75 4.49
C LEU A 50 6.32 17.91 4.59
N LYS A 51 6.39 18.85 3.64
CA LYS A 51 5.41 19.93 3.57
C LYS A 51 3.99 19.41 3.30
N CYS A 52 3.82 18.46 2.39
CA CYS A 52 2.53 17.83 2.10
C CYS A 52 1.94 17.15 3.36
N VAL A 53 2.76 16.40 4.08
CA VAL A 53 2.40 15.73 5.34
C VAL A 53 1.92 16.75 6.40
N GLU A 54 2.61 17.90 6.50
CA GLU A 54 2.22 18.98 7.40
C GLU A 54 0.91 19.64 6.96
N ASP A 55 0.80 20.02 5.69
CA ASP A 55 -0.39 20.67 5.09
C ASP A 55 -1.63 19.77 5.24
N HIS A 56 -1.49 18.45 5.13
CA HIS A 56 -2.56 17.47 5.34
C HIS A 56 -2.86 17.20 6.82
N GLY A 57 -2.05 17.73 7.75
CA GLY A 57 -2.31 17.72 9.19
C GLY A 57 -1.81 16.48 9.94
N PHE A 58 -1.05 15.58 9.31
CA PHE A 58 -0.55 14.37 9.97
C PHE A 58 0.43 14.66 11.10
N THR A 59 1.24 15.71 10.97
CA THR A 59 2.16 16.15 12.04
C THR A 59 1.48 16.62 13.32
N LYS A 60 0.16 16.92 13.27
CA LYS A 60 -0.63 17.31 14.44
C LYS A 60 -1.05 16.12 15.30
N ILE A 61 -1.02 14.91 14.74
CA ILE A 61 -1.49 13.70 15.44
C ILE A 61 -0.36 12.74 15.83
N ALA A 62 0.79 12.79 15.14
CA ALA A 62 1.96 11.97 15.44
C ALA A 62 3.25 12.55 14.87
N LYS A 63 4.39 11.99 15.30
CA LYS A 63 5.64 12.11 14.55
C LYS A 63 5.47 11.43 13.19
N VAL A 64 6.02 12.04 12.15
CA VAL A 64 6.10 11.45 10.80
C VAL A 64 7.55 11.23 10.43
N ASP A 65 7.83 10.09 9.83
CA ASP A 65 9.17 9.69 9.38
C ASP A 65 9.09 9.22 7.92
N ILE A 66 9.89 9.84 7.06
CA ILE A 66 10.04 9.43 5.66
C ILE A 66 11.22 8.44 5.61
N LEU A 67 10.89 7.17 5.44
CA LEU A 67 11.81 6.06 5.66
C LEU A 67 13.05 6.08 4.77
N ASP A 68 12.95 6.61 3.56
CA ASP A 68 14.04 6.73 2.59
C ASP A 68 14.73 8.10 2.59
N SER A 69 14.54 8.91 3.65
CA SER A 69 15.13 10.24 3.77
C SER A 69 16.64 10.25 3.94
N GLU A 70 17.22 9.20 4.50
CA GLU A 70 18.67 9.07 4.77
C GLU A 70 19.33 7.90 4.05
N GLY A 71 18.62 7.28 3.09
CA GLY A 71 19.15 6.16 2.31
C GLY A 71 18.20 4.97 2.24
N GLU A 72 18.74 3.86 1.75
CA GLU A 72 17.98 2.65 1.46
C GLU A 72 18.83 1.40 1.69
N PHE A 73 18.19 0.24 1.87
CA PHE A 73 18.82 -1.07 1.89
C PHE A 73 17.95 -2.11 1.21
N SER A 74 18.57 -3.23 0.84
CA SER A 74 17.90 -4.33 0.14
C SER A 74 17.51 -5.45 1.09
N ILE A 75 16.33 -6.01 0.89
CA ILE A 75 15.83 -7.20 1.57
C ILE A 75 15.57 -8.27 0.50
N PRO A 76 16.19 -9.45 0.58
CA PRO A 76 15.94 -10.51 -0.40
C PRO A 76 14.48 -10.92 -0.46
N THR A 77 13.95 -11.15 -1.65
CA THR A 77 12.62 -11.75 -1.84
C THR A 77 12.66 -13.24 -1.53
N LYS A 78 11.47 -13.81 -1.26
CA LYS A 78 11.32 -15.22 -0.92
C LYS A 78 11.73 -16.13 -2.08
N THR A 79 12.24 -17.32 -1.77
CA THR A 79 12.49 -18.36 -2.79
C THR A 79 11.19 -18.67 -3.54
N GLY A 80 11.24 -18.61 -4.85
CA GLY A 80 10.07 -18.75 -5.75
C GLY A 80 9.68 -17.46 -6.45
N SER A 81 10.22 -16.31 -6.02
CA SER A 81 10.11 -15.05 -6.78
C SER A 81 10.77 -15.19 -8.15
N ILE A 82 10.11 -14.67 -9.18
CA ILE A 82 10.54 -14.82 -10.59
C ILE A 82 10.93 -13.48 -11.22
N HIS A 83 10.43 -12.36 -10.69
CA HIS A 83 10.70 -11.01 -11.18
C HIS A 83 11.72 -10.29 -10.32
N LEU A 84 11.53 -10.28 -8.99
CA LEU A 84 12.38 -9.55 -8.07
C LEU A 84 13.35 -10.48 -7.34
N ARG A 85 14.58 -10.05 -7.19
CA ARG A 85 15.57 -10.70 -6.30
C ARG A 85 15.56 -10.10 -4.90
N GLU A 86 15.14 -8.86 -4.80
CA GLU A 86 15.14 -8.07 -3.57
C GLU A 86 14.08 -6.97 -3.64
N ASP A 87 13.57 -6.54 -2.49
CA ASP A 87 12.88 -5.26 -2.33
C ASP A 87 13.88 -4.24 -1.77
N ILE A 88 13.83 -3.01 -2.27
CA ILE A 88 14.71 -1.92 -1.83
C ILE A 88 13.86 -0.96 -1.01
N VAL A 89 14.13 -0.89 0.29
CA VAL A 89 13.33 -0.14 1.26
C VAL A 89 14.10 1.01 1.88
N GLY A 90 13.40 1.98 2.46
CA GLY A 90 14.05 3.10 3.14
C GLY A 90 14.82 2.66 4.38
N SER A 91 16.02 3.26 4.61
CA SER A 91 16.92 2.88 5.71
C SER A 91 16.30 3.01 7.10
N HIS A 92 15.39 3.97 7.29
CA HIS A 92 14.72 4.14 8.58
C HIS A 92 13.74 3.00 8.93
N LEU A 93 13.44 2.07 8.01
CA LEU A 93 12.64 0.88 8.33
C LEU A 93 13.27 0.06 9.47
N GLU A 94 14.60 0.09 9.60
CA GLU A 94 15.32 -0.58 10.68
C GLU A 94 14.99 -0.05 12.09
N ASN A 95 14.48 1.18 12.20
CA ASN A 95 14.12 1.81 13.47
C ASN A 95 12.82 1.27 14.08
N TYR A 96 12.12 0.38 13.36
CA TYR A 96 10.80 -0.11 13.75
C TYR A 96 10.81 -1.63 13.90
N ASP A 97 10.57 -2.13 15.12
CA ASP A 97 10.47 -3.57 15.40
C ASP A 97 9.15 -4.17 14.94
N SER A 98 8.12 -3.35 14.75
CA SER A 98 6.80 -3.78 14.27
C SER A 98 6.14 -2.69 13.45
N ILE A 99 5.28 -3.10 12.51
CA ILE A 99 4.54 -2.20 11.62
C ILE A 99 3.04 -2.49 11.70
N LEU A 100 2.24 -1.42 11.79
CA LEU A 100 0.84 -1.44 11.43
C LEU A 100 0.71 -0.97 9.97
N MET A 101 0.30 -1.87 9.06
CA MET A 101 -0.12 -1.50 7.71
C MET A 101 -1.55 -0.97 7.77
N LEU A 102 -1.70 0.34 7.95
CA LEU A 102 -3.00 1.02 7.99
C LEU A 102 -3.31 1.52 6.59
N SER A 103 -4.05 0.73 5.84
CA SER A 103 -4.26 0.94 4.41
C SER A 103 -5.61 1.59 4.16
N HIS A 104 -5.63 2.66 3.39
CA HIS A 104 -6.83 3.09 2.71
C HIS A 104 -7.13 2.10 1.58
N PHE A 105 -8.26 1.41 1.63
CA PHE A 105 -8.68 0.49 0.56
C PHE A 105 -9.42 1.28 -0.52
N LYS A 106 -8.92 1.25 -1.75
CA LYS A 106 -9.41 2.05 -2.89
C LYS A 106 -9.03 1.43 -4.22
N GLY A 107 -9.55 1.97 -5.33
CA GLY A 107 -9.09 1.65 -6.66
C GLY A 107 -7.63 2.08 -6.90
N HIS A 108 -7.03 1.55 -7.96
CA HIS A 108 -5.69 1.92 -8.39
C HIS A 108 -5.51 1.75 -9.89
N MET A 109 -4.97 2.76 -10.58
CA MET A 109 -4.88 2.78 -12.04
C MET A 109 -4.02 1.66 -12.63
N MET A 110 -3.00 1.19 -11.92
CA MET A 110 -2.13 0.08 -12.36
C MET A 110 -2.47 -1.23 -11.66
N GLY A 111 -2.66 -1.24 -10.34
CA GLY A 111 -2.87 -2.45 -9.56
C GLY A 111 -4.32 -2.91 -9.46
N GLY A 112 -5.27 -2.22 -10.09
CA GLY A 112 -6.71 -2.49 -9.97
C GLY A 112 -7.27 -1.98 -8.65
N PHE A 113 -6.68 -2.35 -7.53
CA PHE A 113 -6.97 -1.82 -6.19
C PHE A 113 -5.70 -1.62 -5.37
N GLY A 114 -5.83 -0.90 -4.27
CA GLY A 114 -4.77 -0.77 -3.27
C GLY A 114 -5.32 -1.08 -1.88
N GLY A 115 -4.72 -2.09 -1.24
CA GLY A 115 -5.01 -2.54 0.11
C GLY A 115 -3.72 -2.82 0.88
N ALA A 116 -3.74 -3.84 1.76
CA ALA A 116 -2.60 -4.22 2.59
C ALA A 116 -1.38 -4.63 1.76
N LEU A 117 -1.56 -5.49 0.73
CA LEU A 117 -0.46 -5.94 -0.14
C LEU A 117 0.23 -4.76 -0.84
N LYS A 118 -0.55 -3.86 -1.47
CA LYS A 118 0.04 -2.68 -2.11
C LYS A 118 0.73 -1.74 -1.11
N ASN A 119 0.17 -1.55 0.07
CA ASN A 119 0.76 -0.69 1.09
C ASN A 119 2.07 -1.29 1.62
N MET A 120 2.14 -2.61 1.74
CA MET A 120 3.33 -3.33 2.19
C MET A 120 4.42 -3.40 1.11
N SER A 121 4.08 -3.55 -0.17
CA SER A 121 5.03 -3.55 -1.28
C SER A 121 5.45 -2.12 -1.65
N ILE A 122 4.73 -1.50 -2.60
CA ILE A 122 5.04 -0.16 -3.13
C ILE A 122 5.10 0.89 -2.01
N GLY A 123 4.26 0.77 -0.97
CA GLY A 123 4.23 1.72 0.13
C GLY A 123 5.51 1.73 0.96
N VAL A 124 6.14 0.58 1.21
CA VAL A 124 7.37 0.42 2.02
C VAL A 124 8.63 0.59 1.19
N ALA A 125 8.58 0.28 -0.11
CA ALA A 125 9.70 0.43 -1.02
C ALA A 125 10.20 1.89 -1.08
N SER A 126 11.52 2.09 -1.15
CA SER A 126 12.14 3.39 -1.45
C SER A 126 11.78 3.86 -2.86
N THR A 127 12.18 5.08 -3.22
CA THR A 127 12.00 5.54 -4.62
C THR A 127 12.57 4.55 -5.62
N LYS A 128 13.76 4.01 -5.37
CA LYS A 128 14.40 3.00 -6.23
C LYS A 128 13.68 1.65 -6.19
N GLY A 129 13.26 1.22 -5.00
CA GLY A 129 12.45 -0.01 -4.84
C GLY A 129 11.13 0.08 -5.60
N LYS A 130 10.45 1.23 -5.58
CA LYS A 130 9.25 1.46 -6.38
C LYS A 130 9.52 1.30 -7.88
N LEU A 131 10.62 1.83 -8.39
CA LEU A 131 11.00 1.65 -9.80
C LEU A 131 11.27 0.18 -10.12
N ASN A 132 11.96 -0.54 -9.22
CA ASN A 132 12.22 -1.96 -9.36
C ASN A 132 10.92 -2.79 -9.44
N ILE A 133 9.95 -2.52 -8.57
CA ILE A 133 8.63 -3.19 -8.59
C ILE A 133 7.87 -2.83 -9.87
N HIS A 134 7.80 -1.55 -10.25
CA HIS A 134 7.03 -1.11 -11.42
C HIS A 134 7.62 -1.58 -12.76
N SER A 135 8.90 -1.93 -12.78
CA SER A 135 9.58 -2.49 -13.95
C SER A 135 9.65 -4.02 -13.96
N ALA A 136 9.06 -4.69 -12.95
CA ALA A 136 9.20 -6.14 -12.75
C ALA A 136 10.68 -6.58 -12.77
N GLY A 137 11.54 -5.84 -12.05
CA GLY A 137 12.94 -6.18 -11.91
C GLY A 137 13.80 -5.92 -13.15
N ALA A 138 13.39 -5.07 -14.09
CA ALA A 138 14.18 -4.75 -15.27
C ALA A 138 15.57 -4.19 -14.90
N GLU A 139 16.58 -4.46 -15.74
CA GLU A 139 17.96 -4.00 -15.48
C GLU A 139 18.09 -2.46 -15.51
N ASN A 140 17.37 -1.79 -16.40
CA ASN A 140 17.35 -0.33 -16.46
C ASN A 140 16.33 0.22 -15.48
N GLN A 141 16.80 0.85 -14.41
CA GLN A 141 16.02 1.46 -13.34
C GLN A 141 15.95 2.99 -13.43
N GLU A 142 16.33 3.59 -14.55
CA GLU A 142 16.14 5.02 -14.77
C GLU A 142 14.65 5.34 -14.82
N GLN A 143 14.23 6.36 -14.07
CA GLN A 143 12.82 6.70 -13.89
C GLN A 143 12.08 6.89 -15.22
N GLU A 144 12.65 7.67 -16.16
CA GLU A 144 12.05 7.93 -17.46
C GLU A 144 11.91 6.64 -18.28
N TYR A 145 12.92 5.76 -18.21
CA TYR A 145 12.88 4.47 -18.88
C TYR A 145 11.76 3.59 -18.32
N VAL A 146 11.68 3.44 -17.01
CA VAL A 146 10.67 2.59 -16.33
C VAL A 146 9.25 3.03 -16.72
N TRP A 147 8.97 4.33 -16.64
CA TRP A 147 7.62 4.83 -16.94
C TRP A 147 7.26 4.78 -18.43
N SER A 148 8.24 4.67 -19.32
CA SER A 148 8.01 4.51 -20.77
C SER A 148 8.03 3.05 -21.25
N HIS A 149 8.45 2.09 -20.39
CA HIS A 149 8.61 0.67 -20.70
C HIS A 149 8.01 -0.21 -19.59
N LEU A 150 6.72 -0.02 -19.31
CA LEU A 150 6.04 -0.82 -18.30
C LEU A 150 6.00 -2.30 -18.70
N PRO A 151 6.15 -3.23 -17.74
CA PRO A 151 6.07 -4.66 -17.98
C PRO A 151 4.64 -5.11 -18.35
N ALA A 152 4.45 -6.39 -18.62
CA ALA A 152 3.11 -6.94 -18.71
C ALA A 152 2.35 -6.72 -17.39
N GLN A 153 1.04 -6.58 -17.47
CA GLN A 153 0.19 -6.26 -16.31
C GLN A 153 0.39 -7.26 -15.16
N ASP A 154 0.41 -8.55 -15.47
CA ASP A 154 0.53 -9.59 -14.44
C ASP A 154 1.94 -9.63 -13.85
N ASP A 155 3.00 -9.39 -14.62
CA ASP A 155 4.38 -9.30 -14.12
C ASP A 155 4.53 -8.19 -13.06
N PHE A 156 3.87 -7.06 -13.27
CA PHE A 156 3.82 -5.97 -12.28
C PHE A 156 3.07 -6.39 -11.01
N LEU A 157 1.93 -7.06 -11.14
CA LEU A 157 1.13 -7.52 -10.00
C LEU A 157 1.86 -8.59 -9.19
N GLU A 158 2.57 -9.50 -9.87
CA GLU A 158 3.42 -10.51 -9.27
C GLU A 158 4.60 -9.88 -8.52
N SER A 159 5.25 -8.88 -9.12
CA SER A 159 6.33 -8.12 -8.48
C SER A 159 5.88 -7.44 -7.19
N MET A 160 4.66 -6.93 -7.11
CA MET A 160 4.12 -6.40 -5.86
C MET A 160 4.03 -7.49 -4.78
N ALA A 161 3.53 -8.68 -5.13
CA ALA A 161 3.45 -9.78 -4.16
C ALA A 161 4.85 -10.27 -3.74
N GLU A 162 5.82 -10.30 -4.66
CA GLU A 162 7.20 -10.65 -4.36
C GLU A 162 7.87 -9.66 -3.41
N ALA A 163 7.67 -8.35 -3.61
CA ALA A 163 8.14 -7.33 -2.68
C ALA A 163 7.52 -7.50 -1.28
N CYS A 164 6.22 -7.85 -1.20
CA CYS A 164 5.60 -8.18 0.07
C CYS A 164 6.32 -9.31 0.82
N SER A 165 6.83 -10.32 0.10
CA SER A 165 7.54 -11.44 0.71
C SER A 165 8.78 -11.00 1.47
N ALA A 166 9.54 -10.07 0.90
CA ALA A 166 10.73 -9.50 1.53
C ALA A 166 10.39 -8.79 2.85
N VAL A 167 9.36 -7.94 2.84
CA VAL A 167 8.95 -7.17 4.02
C VAL A 167 8.40 -8.09 5.11
N MET A 168 7.63 -9.11 4.75
CA MET A 168 7.12 -10.11 5.72
C MET A 168 8.26 -10.88 6.37
N ASP A 169 9.16 -11.47 5.59
CA ASP A 169 10.30 -12.23 6.09
C ASP A 169 11.21 -11.37 7.00
N TYR A 170 11.34 -10.07 6.67
CA TYR A 170 12.11 -9.13 7.51
C TYR A 170 11.49 -8.94 8.89
N TYR A 171 10.15 -8.94 8.99
CA TYR A 171 9.46 -8.73 10.25
C TYR A 171 9.11 -10.03 11.01
N ASP A 172 9.24 -11.20 10.39
CA ASP A 172 8.97 -12.50 11.05
C ASP A 172 9.84 -12.74 12.29
N ASN A 173 11.07 -12.20 12.28
CA ASN A 173 12.00 -12.30 13.40
C ASN A 173 12.00 -11.05 14.30
N LYS A 174 11.01 -10.17 14.15
CA LYS A 174 10.83 -8.94 14.91
C LYS A 174 9.47 -8.94 15.61
N GLY A 175 8.83 -7.82 15.75
CA GLY A 175 7.51 -7.67 16.37
C GLY A 175 6.32 -7.92 15.45
N GLY A 176 6.59 -8.31 14.19
CA GLY A 176 5.56 -8.67 13.21
C GLY A 176 4.82 -7.49 12.59
N ILE A 177 3.85 -7.82 11.75
CA ILE A 177 3.00 -6.88 11.03
C ILE A 177 1.53 -7.12 11.37
N VAL A 178 0.78 -6.05 11.57
CA VAL A 178 -0.67 -6.05 11.68
C VAL A 178 -1.25 -5.29 10.51
N TYR A 179 -2.35 -5.76 9.95
CA TYR A 179 -2.99 -5.17 8.79
C TYR A 179 -4.37 -4.64 9.14
N ILE A 180 -4.66 -3.41 8.70
CA ILE A 180 -5.99 -2.79 8.77
C ILE A 180 -6.27 -2.16 7.41
N ASN A 181 -7.39 -2.56 6.79
CA ASN A 181 -7.95 -1.90 5.62
C ASN A 181 -9.14 -1.03 6.05
N VAL A 182 -9.07 0.25 5.76
CA VAL A 182 -10.18 1.19 5.94
C VAL A 182 -10.85 1.37 4.58
N ILE A 183 -12.07 0.89 4.46
CA ILE A 183 -12.85 0.80 3.23
C ILE A 183 -13.84 1.98 3.22
N ASN A 184 -13.30 3.17 2.97
CA ASN A 184 -14.05 4.43 2.94
C ASN A 184 -13.57 5.31 1.78
N ASN A 185 -14.31 6.34 1.44
CA ASN A 185 -14.00 7.23 0.32
C ASN A 185 -13.58 6.44 -0.94
N LEU A 186 -14.36 5.41 -1.28
CA LEU A 186 -14.06 4.43 -2.32
C LEU A 186 -14.06 5.07 -3.71
N SER A 187 -12.94 5.66 -4.10
CA SER A 187 -12.65 6.12 -5.45
C SER A 187 -11.98 5.02 -6.27
N VAL A 188 -12.12 5.07 -7.59
CA VAL A 188 -11.36 4.22 -8.53
C VAL A 188 -9.89 4.63 -8.61
N ASP A 189 -9.54 5.79 -8.09
CA ASP A 189 -8.18 6.33 -8.12
C ASP A 189 -7.47 6.21 -6.77
N CYS A 190 -6.15 6.26 -6.84
CA CYS A 190 -5.27 6.13 -5.70
C CYS A 190 -5.07 7.47 -4.98
N ASP A 191 -4.70 7.43 -3.69
CA ASP A 191 -4.24 8.62 -2.93
C ASP A 191 -3.00 9.30 -3.54
N CYS A 192 -2.35 8.65 -4.49
CA CYS A 192 -1.23 9.21 -5.24
C CYS A 192 -1.66 10.07 -6.44
N ASP A 193 -2.95 10.19 -6.70
CA ASP A 193 -3.48 11.11 -7.70
C ASP A 193 -3.77 12.46 -7.06
N SER A 194 -3.33 13.54 -7.73
CA SER A 194 -3.59 14.91 -7.30
C SER A 194 -4.99 15.42 -7.68
N ASN A 195 -5.67 14.70 -8.55
CA ASN A 195 -7.04 15.02 -9.00
C ASN A 195 -7.88 13.74 -9.16
N PRO A 196 -8.07 12.95 -8.07
CA PRO A 196 -8.79 11.70 -8.12
C PRO A 196 -10.28 11.94 -8.41
N GLU A 197 -10.93 10.95 -9.03
CA GLU A 197 -12.39 10.93 -9.11
C GLU A 197 -13.02 10.97 -7.71
N GLU A 198 -14.20 11.54 -7.61
CA GLU A 198 -15.01 11.48 -6.38
C GLU A 198 -15.30 10.02 -6.00
N PRO A 199 -15.47 9.72 -4.71
CA PRO A 199 -15.84 8.38 -4.29
C PRO A 199 -17.10 7.89 -5.01
N CYS A 200 -16.98 6.74 -5.67
CA CYS A 200 -18.08 6.14 -6.44
C CYS A 200 -18.99 5.25 -5.58
N MET A 201 -18.53 4.83 -4.40
CA MET A 201 -19.30 3.99 -3.47
C MET A 201 -19.31 4.61 -2.07
N LYS A 202 -20.32 4.24 -1.28
CA LYS A 202 -20.37 4.55 0.15
C LYS A 202 -19.33 3.78 0.93
N ASP A 203 -19.00 4.31 2.09
CA ASP A 203 -18.12 3.65 3.05
C ASP A 203 -18.70 2.29 3.46
N ILE A 204 -17.82 1.29 3.57
CA ILE A 204 -18.20 -0.08 3.98
C ILE A 204 -17.83 -0.32 5.44
N GLY A 205 -16.61 0.08 5.84
CA GLY A 205 -16.15 -0.12 7.21
C GLY A 205 -14.64 -0.37 7.31
N ILE A 206 -14.25 -1.06 8.37
CA ILE A 206 -12.83 -1.35 8.68
C ILE A 206 -12.67 -2.84 8.88
N VAL A 207 -11.65 -3.42 8.27
CA VAL A 207 -11.28 -4.83 8.43
C VAL A 207 -9.87 -4.91 9.00
N ALA A 208 -9.62 -5.85 9.90
CA ALA A 208 -8.30 -6.11 10.48
C ALA A 208 -7.93 -7.59 10.39
N SER A 209 -6.66 -7.89 10.17
CA SER A 209 -6.14 -9.26 10.11
C SER A 209 -4.64 -9.30 10.44
N LEU A 210 -4.12 -10.50 10.72
CA LEU A 210 -2.69 -10.80 10.73
C LEU A 210 -2.22 -11.41 9.40
N ASP A 211 -3.12 -11.64 8.46
CA ASP A 211 -2.86 -12.21 7.15
C ASP A 211 -3.18 -11.16 6.07
N PRO A 212 -2.16 -10.70 5.28
CA PRO A 212 -2.34 -9.66 4.27
C PRO A 212 -3.17 -10.11 3.07
N VAL A 213 -3.15 -11.41 2.77
CA VAL A 213 -3.92 -12.01 1.67
C VAL A 213 -5.39 -12.10 2.06
N ALA A 214 -5.67 -12.60 3.28
CA ALA A 214 -7.03 -12.72 3.79
C ALA A 214 -7.73 -11.37 3.90
N ILE A 215 -7.02 -10.32 4.37
CA ILE A 215 -7.63 -9.00 4.53
C ILE A 215 -7.97 -8.34 3.19
N ASP A 216 -7.09 -8.43 2.20
CA ASP A 216 -7.34 -7.86 0.87
C ASP A 216 -8.45 -8.65 0.15
N ARG A 217 -8.45 -9.99 0.30
CA ARG A 217 -9.54 -10.83 -0.22
C ARG A 217 -10.88 -10.48 0.44
N ALA A 218 -10.92 -10.38 1.75
CA ALA A 218 -12.14 -10.01 2.50
C ALA A 218 -12.66 -8.62 2.09
N SER A 219 -11.76 -7.66 1.91
CA SER A 219 -12.11 -6.30 1.46
C SER A 219 -12.73 -6.30 0.06
N LEU A 220 -12.16 -7.05 -0.89
CA LEU A 220 -12.75 -7.22 -2.23
C LEU A 220 -14.10 -7.92 -2.16
N ASP A 221 -14.24 -8.98 -1.36
CA ASP A 221 -15.50 -9.71 -1.22
C ASP A 221 -16.63 -8.83 -0.66
N LEU A 222 -16.31 -7.87 0.22
CA LEU A 222 -17.28 -6.88 0.71
C LEU A 222 -17.76 -5.97 -0.43
N ILE A 223 -16.87 -5.57 -1.34
CA ILE A 223 -17.24 -4.78 -2.51
C ILE A 223 -18.09 -5.62 -3.47
N TYR A 224 -17.66 -6.85 -3.81
CA TYR A 224 -18.42 -7.74 -4.69
C TYR A 224 -19.85 -8.03 -4.18
N LYS A 225 -20.01 -8.11 -2.85
CA LYS A 225 -21.31 -8.35 -2.20
C LYS A 225 -22.15 -7.09 -1.98
N SER A 226 -21.59 -5.91 -2.21
CA SER A 226 -22.28 -4.64 -2.01
C SER A 226 -23.43 -4.48 -3.01
N ASN A 227 -24.50 -3.83 -2.56
CA ASN A 227 -25.62 -3.40 -3.42
C ASN A 227 -25.49 -1.92 -3.82
N ASP A 228 -24.35 -1.29 -3.57
CA ASP A 228 -24.12 0.10 -3.94
C ASP A 228 -24.14 0.26 -5.47
N PRO A 229 -24.81 1.26 -6.02
CA PRO A 229 -24.88 1.47 -7.47
C PRO A 229 -23.50 1.79 -8.09
N GLY A 230 -22.55 2.32 -7.34
CA GLY A 230 -21.20 2.59 -7.80
C GLY A 230 -20.28 1.36 -7.85
N ARG A 231 -20.73 0.21 -7.34
CA ARG A 231 -19.95 -1.04 -7.30
C ARG A 231 -19.39 -1.43 -8.67
N GLU A 232 -20.19 -1.37 -9.71
CA GLU A 232 -19.78 -1.79 -11.06
C GLU A 232 -18.62 -0.92 -11.58
N HIS A 233 -18.65 0.38 -11.33
CA HIS A 233 -17.55 1.29 -11.70
C HIS A 233 -16.25 0.96 -10.95
N PHE A 234 -16.35 0.65 -9.66
CA PHE A 234 -15.18 0.22 -8.87
C PHE A 234 -14.63 -1.12 -9.37
N LEU A 235 -15.49 -2.11 -9.59
CA LEU A 235 -15.09 -3.45 -10.04
C LEU A 235 -14.52 -3.43 -11.46
N GLU A 236 -15.01 -2.57 -12.36
CA GLU A 236 -14.42 -2.38 -13.69
C GLU A 236 -12.92 -2.03 -13.58
N ARG A 237 -12.55 -1.14 -12.63
CA ARG A 237 -11.13 -0.81 -12.38
C ARG A 237 -10.35 -2.04 -11.89
N VAL A 238 -10.92 -2.80 -10.96
CA VAL A 238 -10.27 -4.00 -10.42
C VAL A 238 -10.08 -5.06 -11.49
N GLU A 239 -11.11 -5.35 -12.26
CA GLU A 239 -11.13 -6.45 -13.23
C GLU A 239 -10.32 -6.14 -14.49
N THR A 240 -10.42 -4.92 -15.04
CA THR A 240 -9.65 -4.52 -16.23
C THR A 240 -8.15 -4.43 -15.97
N ARG A 241 -7.74 -4.37 -14.70
CA ARG A 241 -6.33 -4.38 -14.27
C ARG A 241 -5.91 -5.73 -13.66
N HIS A 242 -6.72 -6.76 -13.77
CA HIS A 242 -6.48 -8.09 -13.17
C HIS A 242 -6.11 -8.00 -11.68
N GLY A 243 -6.67 -7.03 -10.94
CA GLY A 243 -6.22 -6.68 -9.58
C GLY A 243 -6.16 -7.85 -8.59
N ALA A 244 -7.04 -8.85 -8.74
CA ALA A 244 -7.04 -10.05 -7.91
C ALA A 244 -5.78 -10.93 -8.10
N HIS A 245 -5.05 -10.80 -9.21
CA HIS A 245 -3.85 -11.59 -9.50
C HIS A 245 -2.72 -11.36 -8.47
N THR A 246 -2.61 -10.15 -7.91
CA THR A 246 -1.67 -9.90 -6.79
C THR A 246 -1.96 -10.80 -5.59
N ILE A 247 -3.26 -10.99 -5.25
CA ILE A 247 -3.68 -11.89 -4.16
C ILE A 247 -3.32 -13.35 -4.50
N GLU A 248 -3.60 -13.78 -5.73
CA GLU A 248 -3.34 -15.14 -6.20
C GLU A 248 -1.84 -15.46 -6.16
N HIS A 249 -1.00 -14.55 -6.65
CA HIS A 249 0.45 -14.72 -6.61
C HIS A 249 0.99 -14.72 -5.17
N ALA A 250 0.47 -13.85 -4.30
CA ALA A 250 0.82 -13.84 -2.87
C ALA A 250 0.50 -15.19 -2.18
N VAL A 251 -0.61 -15.85 -2.57
CA VAL A 251 -0.91 -17.23 -2.11
C VAL A 251 0.15 -18.22 -2.59
N THR A 252 0.57 -18.14 -3.86
CA THR A 252 1.61 -19.07 -4.38
C THR A 252 2.94 -18.92 -3.68
N LEU A 253 3.28 -17.72 -3.22
CA LEU A 253 4.46 -17.43 -2.39
C LEU A 253 4.29 -17.82 -0.92
N GLY A 254 3.08 -18.26 -0.51
CA GLY A 254 2.79 -18.64 0.86
C GLY A 254 2.76 -17.45 1.83
N LEU A 255 2.32 -16.27 1.37
CA LEU A 255 2.23 -15.07 2.20
C LEU A 255 0.93 -15.02 3.03
N GLY A 256 -0.02 -15.89 2.77
CA GLY A 256 -1.28 -15.98 3.45
C GLY A 256 -2.28 -16.87 2.71
N THR A 257 -3.55 -16.75 3.06
CA THR A 257 -4.63 -17.57 2.49
C THR A 257 -5.84 -16.72 2.11
N THR A 258 -6.57 -17.15 1.08
CA THR A 258 -7.86 -16.55 0.73
C THR A 258 -9.02 -17.08 1.58
N PHE A 259 -8.79 -18.09 2.42
CA PHE A 259 -9.80 -18.60 3.33
C PHE A 259 -9.76 -17.80 4.64
N TYR A 260 -10.89 -17.23 5.03
CA TYR A 260 -11.03 -16.43 6.24
C TYR A 260 -12.42 -16.59 6.87
N GLU A 261 -12.51 -16.35 8.15
CA GLU A 261 -13.76 -16.15 8.87
C GLU A 261 -13.87 -14.67 9.25
N MET A 262 -14.98 -14.04 8.89
CA MET A 262 -15.23 -12.65 9.26
C MET A 262 -16.06 -12.60 10.54
N VAL A 263 -15.50 -11.98 11.57
CA VAL A 263 -16.18 -11.76 12.84
C VAL A 263 -16.52 -10.27 12.95
N SER A 264 -17.82 -9.94 12.98
CA SER A 264 -18.25 -8.56 13.27
C SER A 264 -18.05 -8.26 14.74
N ILE A 265 -17.46 -7.10 15.01
CA ILE A 265 -17.32 -6.52 16.35
C ILE A 265 -18.20 -5.29 16.55
N ASP A 266 -19.06 -4.97 15.59
CA ASP A 266 -20.05 -3.90 15.68
C ASP A 266 -21.06 -4.22 16.79
N LYS A 267 -21.46 -3.17 17.53
CA LYS A 267 -22.42 -3.28 18.65
C LYS A 267 -23.82 -2.93 18.18
#